data_4f638659166a4089471bd8ae9186fdea
#
_entry.id   4f638659166a4089471bd8ae9186fdea
#
_cell.length_a   1.000
_cell.length_b   1.000
_cell.length_c   1.000
_cell.angle_alpha   90.00
_cell.angle_beta   90.00
_cell.angle_gamma   90.00
#
_symmetry.space_group_name_H-M   'P 1'
#
loop_
_entity.id
_entity.type
_entity.pdbx_description
1 polymer ?
#
loop_
_entity_poly.entity_id
_entity_poly.type
_entity_poly.pdbx_seq_one_letter_code
_entity_poly.pdbx_strand_id
1 'polypeptide(L)'
;MQQFISYFIQNPTALYIAVGLFSLCIGSFLNVVIFRTPKMMEQEWHHECQMLLHPEQPIIDETKLTLSTPPSTCPKCKSAIHWYQNIPVISWLVLRGKCGSCQNPISIRYPFIELLTMVCSLTVVVVFGASIQMLCALIFTWVLIVLIFIDFDTRLLPDQFTLPLAGLGLAINSFFIFTTPKAAIWGYILGFLCLWIVAFLHQLIRKEEGMGTGDLKLLAALGAWMGPSMLLLIILLSSIMGSIIGLILLKKNGESLPYPFGPYIAIAGWIALLWGDQITKAYLGG
;
A
#
# COMPACT_ATOMS: atom_id res chain seq x y z
N MET A 1 10.40 26.17 -6.40
CA MET A 1 9.21 25.32 -6.62
C MET A 1 8.35 25.81 -7.78
N GLN A 2 7.97 27.07 -7.85
CA GLN A 2 7.13 27.61 -8.97
C GLN A 2 7.79 27.43 -10.35
N GLN A 3 9.08 27.71 -10.51
CA GLN A 3 9.79 27.51 -11.77
C GLN A 3 9.84 26.04 -12.22
N PHE A 4 9.97 25.12 -11.29
CA PHE A 4 9.95 23.68 -11.57
C PHE A 4 8.56 23.21 -12.06
N ILE A 5 7.50 23.64 -11.37
CA ILE A 5 6.12 23.34 -11.78
C ILE A 5 5.81 23.96 -13.14
N SER A 6 6.19 25.23 -13.38
CA SER A 6 5.96 25.90 -14.67
C SER A 6 6.66 25.22 -15.84
N TYR A 7 7.88 24.69 -15.64
CA TYR A 7 8.57 23.92 -16.66
C TYR A 7 7.80 22.66 -17.08
N PHE A 8 7.27 21.89 -16.11
CA PHE A 8 6.52 20.68 -16.40
C PHE A 8 5.09 20.94 -16.94
N ILE A 9 4.50 22.06 -16.61
CA ILE A 9 3.24 22.50 -17.26
C ILE A 9 3.47 22.75 -18.75
N GLN A 10 4.60 23.37 -19.10
CA GLN A 10 4.96 23.66 -20.50
C GLN A 10 5.44 22.42 -21.26
N ASN A 11 5.97 21.42 -20.56
CA ASN A 11 6.56 20.20 -21.13
C ASN A 11 5.92 18.93 -20.52
N PRO A 12 4.66 18.60 -20.80
CA PRO A 12 3.98 17.46 -20.19
C PRO A 12 4.67 16.12 -20.50
N THR A 13 5.24 15.96 -21.69
CA THR A 13 6.00 14.75 -22.05
C THR A 13 7.20 14.53 -21.13
N ALA A 14 7.90 15.59 -20.77
CA ALA A 14 9.02 15.52 -19.83
C ALA A 14 8.56 15.08 -18.43
N LEU A 15 7.38 15.54 -17.98
CA LEU A 15 6.76 15.11 -16.73
C LEU A 15 6.46 13.60 -16.73
N TYR A 16 5.83 13.08 -17.79
CA TYR A 16 5.51 11.66 -17.89
C TYR A 16 6.78 10.79 -17.87
N ILE A 17 7.82 11.19 -18.61
CA ILE A 17 9.09 10.45 -18.63
C ILE A 17 9.75 10.49 -17.24
N ALA A 18 9.85 11.67 -16.63
CA ALA A 18 10.47 11.83 -15.32
C ALA A 18 9.75 11.02 -14.24
N VAL A 19 8.41 11.16 -14.15
CA VAL A 19 7.62 10.40 -13.16
C VAL A 19 7.64 8.91 -13.46
N GLY A 20 7.57 8.50 -14.73
CA GLY A 20 7.63 7.09 -15.11
C GLY A 20 8.94 6.42 -14.69
N LEU A 21 10.08 7.03 -15.02
CA LEU A 21 11.40 6.50 -14.64
C LEU A 21 11.60 6.50 -13.11
N PHE A 22 11.23 7.59 -12.44
CA PHE A 22 11.32 7.68 -10.98
C PHE A 22 10.45 6.64 -10.29
N SER A 23 9.23 6.44 -10.78
CA SER A 23 8.30 5.45 -10.21
C SER A 23 8.75 4.01 -10.42
N LEU A 24 9.49 3.70 -11.49
CA LEU A 24 10.13 2.39 -11.64
C LEU A 24 11.18 2.16 -10.53
N CYS A 25 12.00 3.17 -10.24
CA CYS A 25 12.99 3.08 -9.15
C CYS A 25 12.29 2.93 -7.78
N ILE A 26 11.22 3.70 -7.54
CA ILE A 26 10.40 3.54 -6.36
C ILE A 26 9.80 2.12 -6.30
N GLY A 27 9.23 1.59 -7.37
CA GLY A 27 8.68 0.23 -7.43
C GLY A 27 9.70 -0.85 -7.06
N SER A 28 10.95 -0.70 -7.49
CA SER A 28 12.03 -1.58 -7.08
C SER A 28 12.32 -1.50 -5.58
N PHE A 29 12.29 -0.29 -5.00
CA PHE A 29 12.41 -0.09 -3.56
C PHE A 29 11.18 -0.65 -2.80
N LEU A 30 9.96 -0.47 -3.33
CA LEU A 30 8.75 -1.03 -2.71
C LEU A 30 8.81 -2.56 -2.61
N ASN A 31 9.42 -3.25 -3.58
CA ASN A 31 9.67 -4.70 -3.46
C ASN A 31 10.47 -5.05 -2.21
N VAL A 32 11.50 -4.26 -1.88
CA VAL A 32 12.30 -4.45 -0.66
C VAL A 32 11.45 -4.21 0.59
N VAL A 33 10.67 -3.14 0.60
CA VAL A 33 9.77 -2.78 1.72
C VAL A 33 8.76 -3.91 1.95
N ILE A 34 8.04 -4.33 0.91
CA ILE A 34 7.02 -5.40 0.97
C ILE A 34 7.60 -6.69 1.55
N PHE A 35 8.81 -7.07 1.13
CA PHE A 35 9.44 -8.32 1.56
C PHE A 35 10.05 -8.24 2.97
N ARG A 36 10.68 -7.11 3.33
CA ARG A 36 11.44 -6.99 4.59
C ARG A 36 10.57 -6.58 5.77
N THR A 37 9.59 -5.70 5.56
CA THR A 37 8.76 -5.18 6.66
C THR A 37 8.09 -6.28 7.49
N PRO A 38 7.39 -7.27 6.92
CA PRO A 38 6.78 -8.33 7.71
C PRO A 38 7.81 -9.14 8.51
N LYS A 39 8.98 -9.40 7.92
CA LYS A 39 10.07 -10.13 8.60
C LYS A 39 10.70 -9.34 9.74
N MET A 40 10.83 -8.02 9.58
CA MET A 40 11.31 -7.14 10.64
C MET A 40 10.33 -7.13 11.82
N MET A 41 9.02 -7.07 11.53
CA MET A 41 7.98 -7.17 12.56
C MET A 41 8.00 -8.52 13.27
N GLU A 42 8.17 -9.62 12.53
CA GLU A 42 8.27 -10.96 13.09
C GLU A 42 9.49 -11.08 14.03
N GLN A 43 10.65 -10.55 13.64
CA GLN A 43 11.84 -10.50 14.51
C GLN A 43 11.59 -9.66 15.77
N GLU A 44 10.94 -8.50 15.67
CA GLU A 44 10.60 -7.68 16.83
C GLU A 44 9.65 -8.40 17.78
N TRP A 45 8.60 -9.04 17.28
CA TRP A 45 7.68 -9.82 18.11
C TRP A 45 8.36 -11.02 18.79
N HIS A 46 9.22 -11.74 18.07
CA HIS A 46 10.01 -12.82 18.67
C HIS A 46 10.91 -12.31 19.79
N HIS A 47 11.58 -11.20 19.58
CA HIS A 47 12.43 -10.58 20.58
C HIS A 47 11.63 -10.12 21.82
N GLU A 48 10.48 -9.48 21.62
CA GLU A 48 9.59 -9.08 22.72
C GLU A 48 9.07 -10.29 23.51
N CYS A 49 8.65 -11.36 22.82
CA CYS A 49 8.21 -12.60 23.45
C CYS A 49 9.34 -13.25 24.26
N GLN A 50 10.57 -13.29 23.73
CA GLN A 50 11.72 -13.83 24.47
C GLN A 50 12.03 -13.01 25.73
N MET A 51 12.00 -11.68 25.64
CA MET A 51 12.19 -10.82 26.81
C MET A 51 11.15 -11.05 27.90
N LEU A 52 9.89 -11.30 27.51
CA LEU A 52 8.81 -11.53 28.48
C LEU A 52 8.87 -12.93 29.10
N LEU A 53 9.23 -13.96 28.34
CA LEU A 53 9.24 -15.35 28.79
C LEU A 53 10.53 -15.73 29.51
N HIS A 54 11.66 -15.14 29.12
CA HIS A 54 13.01 -15.50 29.61
C HIS A 54 13.84 -14.24 29.92
N PRO A 55 13.43 -13.40 30.88
CA PRO A 55 14.10 -12.12 31.16
C PRO A 55 15.57 -12.28 31.65
N GLU A 56 15.96 -13.43 32.15
CA GLU A 56 17.31 -13.70 32.63
C GLU A 56 18.26 -14.28 31.58
N GLN A 57 17.76 -14.65 30.40
CA GLN A 57 18.61 -15.21 29.35
C GLN A 57 19.20 -14.12 28.48
N PRO A 58 20.51 -14.16 28.16
CA PRO A 58 21.07 -13.21 27.23
C PRO A 58 20.43 -13.42 25.85
N ILE A 59 19.88 -12.35 25.30
CA ILE A 59 19.30 -12.37 23.96
C ILE A 59 20.43 -12.64 22.98
N ILE A 60 20.33 -13.73 22.23
CA ILE A 60 21.21 -13.98 21.10
C ILE A 60 20.86 -12.93 20.04
N ASP A 61 21.74 -11.95 19.90
CA ASP A 61 21.57 -10.83 18.96
C ASP A 61 21.66 -11.40 17.52
N GLU A 62 20.53 -11.86 17.00
CA GLU A 62 20.42 -12.15 15.57
C GLU A 62 20.65 -10.85 14.81
N THR A 63 21.41 -10.90 13.73
CA THR A 63 21.70 -9.73 12.89
C THR A 63 20.40 -9.03 12.54
N LYS A 64 20.19 -7.84 13.13
CA LYS A 64 18.96 -7.05 12.98
C LYS A 64 18.70 -6.76 11.51
N LEU A 65 17.61 -7.29 10.99
CA LEU A 65 17.16 -7.01 9.63
C LEU A 65 16.65 -5.56 9.56
N THR A 66 17.14 -4.80 8.59
CA THR A 66 16.66 -3.45 8.27
C THR A 66 16.30 -3.36 6.79
N LEU A 67 15.74 -2.24 6.35
CA LEU A 67 15.46 -2.02 4.93
C LEU A 67 16.73 -1.98 4.07
N SER A 68 17.89 -1.63 4.64
CA SER A 68 19.17 -1.51 3.92
C SER A 68 20.17 -2.63 4.23
N THR A 69 20.10 -3.25 5.40
CA THR A 69 21.04 -4.29 5.86
C THR A 69 20.34 -5.58 6.22
N PRO A 70 20.89 -6.75 5.88
CA PRO A 70 22.04 -7.00 4.99
C PRO A 70 21.74 -6.64 3.53
N PRO A 71 22.75 -6.52 2.63
CA PRO A 71 22.53 -6.26 1.21
C PRO A 71 21.68 -7.36 0.57
N SER A 72 21.02 -7.04 -0.55
CA SER A 72 20.18 -8.00 -1.27
C SER A 72 21.02 -9.15 -1.81
N THR A 73 20.60 -10.38 -1.53
CA THR A 73 21.28 -11.61 -1.96
C THR A 73 20.31 -12.57 -2.63
N CYS A 74 20.84 -13.43 -3.49
CA CYS A 74 20.06 -14.52 -4.06
C CYS A 74 19.62 -15.50 -2.94
N PRO A 75 18.33 -15.84 -2.82
CA PRO A 75 17.86 -16.73 -1.75
C PRO A 75 18.47 -18.14 -1.81
N LYS A 76 18.90 -18.60 -3.00
CA LYS A 76 19.45 -19.94 -3.22
C LYS A 76 20.97 -20.00 -3.04
N CYS A 77 21.73 -19.17 -3.75
CA CYS A 77 23.20 -19.22 -3.72
C CYS A 77 23.86 -18.19 -2.80
N LYS A 78 23.06 -17.32 -2.17
CA LYS A 78 23.54 -16.25 -1.25
C LYS A 78 24.50 -15.25 -1.89
N SER A 79 24.73 -15.30 -3.21
CA SER A 79 25.54 -14.30 -3.91
C SER A 79 24.91 -12.91 -3.79
N ALA A 80 25.73 -11.89 -3.59
CA ALA A 80 25.29 -10.50 -3.52
C ALA A 80 24.73 -10.05 -4.87
N ILE A 81 23.65 -9.31 -4.84
CA ILE A 81 23.04 -8.70 -6.03
C ILE A 81 23.71 -7.34 -6.24
N HIS A 82 24.37 -7.14 -7.38
CA HIS A 82 25.00 -5.90 -7.72
C HIS A 82 23.95 -4.82 -8.07
N TRP A 83 24.29 -3.54 -7.85
CA TRP A 83 23.37 -2.42 -8.08
C TRP A 83 22.77 -2.37 -9.49
N TYR A 84 23.56 -2.74 -10.55
CA TYR A 84 23.07 -2.78 -11.92
C TYR A 84 22.07 -3.93 -12.19
N GLN A 85 22.07 -4.96 -11.34
CA GLN A 85 21.09 -6.05 -11.36
C GLN A 85 19.76 -5.66 -10.70
N ASN A 86 19.70 -4.48 -10.05
CA ASN A 86 18.50 -3.90 -9.47
C ASN A 86 17.89 -2.80 -10.36
N ILE A 87 18.39 -2.61 -11.60
CA ILE A 87 17.74 -1.69 -12.54
C ILE A 87 16.34 -2.23 -12.85
N PRO A 88 15.27 -1.46 -12.54
CA PRO A 88 13.91 -1.97 -12.61
C PRO A 88 13.57 -2.51 -14.00
N VAL A 89 12.86 -3.64 -14.04
CA VAL A 89 12.39 -4.34 -15.25
C VAL A 89 13.53 -4.77 -16.19
N ILE A 90 14.46 -3.85 -16.52
CA ILE A 90 15.54 -4.07 -17.48
C ILE A 90 16.44 -5.21 -17.03
N SER A 91 16.85 -5.24 -15.77
CA SER A 91 17.74 -6.30 -15.27
C SER A 91 17.06 -7.66 -15.33
N TRP A 92 15.78 -7.75 -15.02
CA TRP A 92 15.01 -8.98 -15.12
C TRP A 92 14.91 -9.48 -16.57
N LEU A 93 14.68 -8.58 -17.53
CA LEU A 93 14.64 -8.91 -18.96
C LEU A 93 16.01 -9.38 -19.48
N VAL A 94 17.08 -8.65 -19.16
CA VAL A 94 18.46 -8.99 -19.58
C VAL A 94 18.89 -10.34 -19.01
N LEU A 95 18.58 -10.60 -17.74
CA LEU A 95 18.86 -11.86 -17.05
C LEU A 95 17.85 -12.97 -17.41
N ARG A 96 16.86 -12.69 -18.25
CA ARG A 96 15.79 -13.63 -18.66
C ARG A 96 15.09 -14.27 -17.47
N GLY A 97 14.87 -13.48 -16.40
CA GLY A 97 14.23 -13.94 -15.18
C GLY A 97 15.05 -14.93 -14.37
N LYS A 98 16.38 -14.95 -14.48
CA LYS A 98 17.25 -15.90 -13.78
C LYS A 98 18.37 -15.20 -13.03
N CYS A 99 18.81 -15.79 -11.91
CA CYS A 99 19.97 -15.30 -11.17
C CYS A 99 21.23 -15.35 -12.05
N GLY A 100 22.02 -14.26 -12.04
CA GLY A 100 23.26 -14.17 -12.82
C GLY A 100 24.33 -15.21 -12.43
N SER A 101 24.31 -15.71 -11.17
CA SER A 101 25.29 -16.65 -10.64
C SER A 101 24.83 -18.10 -10.72
N CYS A 102 23.61 -18.43 -10.24
CA CYS A 102 23.17 -19.84 -10.12
C CYS A 102 22.00 -20.20 -11.05
N GLN A 103 21.57 -19.30 -11.91
CA GLN A 103 20.48 -19.48 -12.89
C GLN A 103 19.11 -19.86 -12.25
N ASN A 104 18.96 -19.69 -10.92
CA ASN A 104 17.67 -19.90 -10.25
C ASN A 104 16.65 -18.88 -10.75
N PRO A 105 15.37 -19.27 -11.01
CA PRO A 105 14.36 -18.33 -11.50
C PRO A 105 14.06 -17.22 -10.49
N ILE A 106 13.96 -15.99 -11.01
CA ILE A 106 13.54 -14.81 -10.27
C ILE A 106 12.04 -14.61 -10.51
N SER A 107 11.26 -14.46 -9.44
CA SER A 107 9.81 -14.29 -9.55
C SER A 107 9.42 -13.10 -10.43
N ILE A 108 8.43 -13.31 -11.30
CA ILE A 108 7.83 -12.27 -12.13
C ILE A 108 7.14 -11.17 -11.30
N ARG A 109 6.89 -11.43 -10.03
CA ARG A 109 6.30 -10.46 -9.10
C ARG A 109 7.13 -9.18 -9.00
N TYR A 110 8.47 -9.28 -9.04
CA TYR A 110 9.35 -8.12 -8.94
C TYR A 110 9.10 -7.12 -10.06
N PRO A 111 9.28 -7.46 -11.34
CA PRO A 111 9.00 -6.53 -12.44
C PRO A 111 7.51 -6.16 -12.53
N PHE A 112 6.60 -7.02 -12.07
CA PHE A 112 5.18 -6.69 -12.01
C PHE A 112 4.89 -5.52 -11.06
N ILE A 113 5.44 -5.52 -9.83
CA ILE A 113 5.26 -4.42 -8.87
C ILE A 113 5.90 -3.14 -9.40
N GLU A 114 7.07 -3.22 -10.04
CA GLU A 114 7.75 -2.08 -10.65
C GLU A 114 6.88 -1.43 -11.75
N LEU A 115 6.36 -2.23 -12.67
CA LEU A 115 5.46 -1.75 -13.73
C LEU A 115 4.13 -1.24 -13.18
N LEU A 116 3.54 -1.93 -12.20
CA LEU A 116 2.31 -1.48 -11.55
C LEU A 116 2.51 -0.11 -10.90
N THR A 117 3.63 0.07 -10.19
CA THR A 117 3.96 1.36 -9.55
C THR A 117 4.09 2.47 -10.60
N MET A 118 4.75 2.19 -11.72
CA MET A 118 4.87 3.14 -12.83
C MET A 118 3.49 3.48 -13.42
N VAL A 119 2.68 2.48 -13.76
CA VAL A 119 1.35 2.69 -14.37
C VAL A 119 0.43 3.48 -13.43
N CYS A 120 0.34 3.11 -12.16
CA CYS A 120 -0.45 3.84 -11.17
C CYS A 120 0.05 5.28 -11.01
N SER A 121 1.36 5.52 -10.99
CA SER A 121 1.94 6.86 -10.89
C SER A 121 1.65 7.71 -12.13
N LEU A 122 1.74 7.13 -13.32
CA LEU A 122 1.37 7.83 -14.56
C LEU A 122 -0.13 8.16 -14.60
N THR A 123 -0.98 7.28 -14.09
CA THR A 123 -2.42 7.57 -13.93
C THR A 123 -2.66 8.77 -13.02
N VAL A 124 -1.92 8.87 -11.90
CA VAL A 124 -1.96 10.05 -11.01
C VAL A 124 -1.55 11.32 -11.76
N VAL A 125 -0.50 11.26 -12.61
CA VAL A 125 -0.08 12.41 -13.43
C VAL A 125 -1.17 12.82 -14.43
N VAL A 126 -1.85 11.84 -15.05
CA VAL A 126 -2.96 12.13 -15.99
C VAL A 126 -4.10 12.87 -15.30
N VAL A 127 -4.44 12.49 -14.07
CA VAL A 127 -5.56 13.05 -13.31
C VAL A 127 -5.24 14.42 -12.73
N PHE A 128 -4.07 14.60 -12.12
CA PHE A 128 -3.74 15.80 -11.34
C PHE A 128 -2.77 16.77 -12.05
N GLY A 129 -2.16 16.36 -13.18
CA GLY A 129 -1.14 17.14 -13.86
C GLY A 129 0.06 17.51 -12.96
N ALA A 130 0.81 18.54 -13.34
CA ALA A 130 1.93 19.06 -12.54
C ALA A 130 1.40 19.93 -11.39
N SER A 131 1.07 19.32 -10.26
CA SER A 131 0.45 19.99 -9.11
C SER A 131 0.98 19.44 -7.78
N ILE A 132 0.68 20.12 -6.68
CA ILE A 132 0.96 19.62 -5.33
C ILE A 132 0.08 18.38 -5.03
N GLN A 133 -1.16 18.37 -5.53
CA GLN A 133 -2.03 17.21 -5.41
C GLN A 133 -1.41 15.96 -6.03
N MET A 134 -0.76 16.09 -7.21
CA MET A 134 -0.04 14.99 -7.84
C MET A 134 1.05 14.43 -6.92
N LEU A 135 1.88 15.27 -6.32
CA LEU A 135 2.96 14.81 -5.44
C LEU A 135 2.41 14.06 -4.21
N CYS A 136 1.38 14.60 -3.59
CA CYS A 136 0.70 13.95 -2.47
C CYS A 136 0.07 12.62 -2.89
N ALA A 137 -0.64 12.60 -4.03
CA ALA A 137 -1.29 11.41 -4.55
C ALA A 137 -0.29 10.30 -4.96
N LEU A 138 0.93 10.65 -5.40
CA LEU A 138 2.00 9.69 -5.66
C LEU A 138 2.42 8.97 -4.35
N ILE A 139 2.68 9.72 -3.27
CA ILE A 139 3.02 9.14 -1.98
C ILE A 139 1.90 8.23 -1.49
N PHE A 140 0.66 8.69 -1.55
CA PHE A 140 -0.53 7.90 -1.22
C PHE A 140 -0.56 6.58 -2.01
N THR A 141 -0.38 6.65 -3.33
CA THR A 141 -0.39 5.49 -4.23
C THR A 141 0.68 4.47 -3.85
N TRP A 142 1.92 4.92 -3.58
CA TRP A 142 3.03 4.03 -3.24
C TRP A 142 2.81 3.34 -1.88
N VAL A 143 2.29 4.06 -0.88
CA VAL A 143 1.95 3.46 0.42
C VAL A 143 0.84 2.43 0.27
N LEU A 144 -0.20 2.72 -0.53
CA LEU A 144 -1.26 1.74 -0.78
C LEU A 144 -0.75 0.49 -1.49
N ILE A 145 0.16 0.61 -2.47
CA ILE A 145 0.78 -0.55 -3.12
C ILE A 145 1.50 -1.41 -2.08
N VAL A 146 2.28 -0.81 -1.17
CA VAL A 146 2.94 -1.57 -0.09
C VAL A 146 1.93 -2.31 0.77
N LEU A 147 0.88 -1.63 1.24
CA LEU A 147 -0.14 -2.21 2.10
C LEU A 147 -0.90 -3.36 1.41
N ILE A 148 -1.25 -3.19 0.13
CA ILE A 148 -1.92 -4.22 -0.68
C ILE A 148 -1.08 -5.51 -0.71
N PHE A 149 0.20 -5.40 -1.03
CA PHE A 149 1.04 -6.60 -1.18
C PHE A 149 1.45 -7.23 0.15
N ILE A 150 1.65 -6.44 1.21
CA ILE A 150 1.88 -6.98 2.56
C ILE A 150 0.65 -7.74 3.04
N ASP A 151 -0.55 -7.17 2.87
CA ASP A 151 -1.79 -7.81 3.32
C ASP A 151 -2.10 -9.09 2.52
N PHE A 152 -1.83 -9.11 1.21
CA PHE A 152 -1.93 -10.34 0.42
C PHE A 152 -0.99 -11.45 0.92
N ASP A 153 0.21 -11.10 1.38
CA ASP A 153 1.21 -12.07 1.81
C ASP A 153 1.00 -12.56 3.24
N THR A 154 0.66 -11.65 4.15
CA THR A 154 0.72 -11.88 5.60
C THR A 154 -0.59 -11.64 6.33
N ARG A 155 -1.59 -11.05 5.65
CA ARG A 155 -2.85 -10.58 6.25
C ARG A 155 -2.63 -9.57 7.37
N LEU A 156 -1.57 -8.77 7.24
CA LEU A 156 -1.22 -7.72 8.17
C LEU A 156 -1.22 -6.37 7.47
N LEU A 157 -1.77 -5.37 8.13
CA LEU A 157 -1.69 -3.96 7.74
C LEU A 157 -0.84 -3.23 8.78
N PRO A 158 0.47 -3.07 8.55
CA PRO A 158 1.36 -2.51 9.56
C PRO A 158 1.02 -1.08 9.94
N ASP A 159 0.99 -0.80 11.24
CA ASP A 159 0.72 0.53 11.78
C ASP A 159 1.75 1.58 11.33
N GLN A 160 2.98 1.14 11.07
CA GLN A 160 4.06 1.98 10.55
C GLN A 160 3.78 2.57 9.16
N PHE A 161 2.75 2.09 8.43
CA PHE A 161 2.28 2.68 7.18
C PHE A 161 0.90 3.31 7.32
N THR A 162 -0.04 2.66 8.01
CA THR A 162 -1.41 3.15 8.13
C THR A 162 -1.52 4.42 8.96
N LEU A 163 -0.79 4.51 10.08
CA LEU A 163 -0.83 5.70 10.94
C LEU A 163 -0.12 6.92 10.31
N PRO A 164 1.10 6.79 9.74
CA PRO A 164 1.69 7.91 8.99
C PRO A 164 0.85 8.33 7.79
N LEU A 165 0.21 7.39 7.08
CA LEU A 165 -0.70 7.72 5.99
C LEU A 165 -1.86 8.58 6.47
N ALA A 166 -2.48 8.23 7.60
CA ALA A 166 -3.54 9.02 8.22
C ALA A 166 -3.05 10.41 8.64
N GLY A 167 -1.89 10.47 9.32
CA GLY A 167 -1.26 11.72 9.74
C GLY A 167 -0.94 12.64 8.56
N LEU A 168 -0.40 12.09 7.47
CA LEU A 168 -0.15 12.84 6.24
C LEU A 168 -1.46 13.37 5.64
N GLY A 169 -2.54 12.56 5.60
CA GLY A 169 -3.85 12.99 5.12
C GLY A 169 -4.38 14.20 5.89
N LEU A 170 -4.30 14.18 7.22
CA LEU A 170 -4.69 15.31 8.06
C LEU A 170 -3.77 16.53 7.82
N ALA A 171 -2.46 16.32 7.74
CA ALA A 171 -1.48 17.39 7.56
C ALA A 171 -1.65 18.11 6.22
N ILE A 172 -1.78 17.39 5.10
CA ILE A 172 -1.95 18.01 3.78
C ILE A 172 -3.30 18.71 3.64
N ASN A 173 -4.35 18.17 4.26
CA ASN A 173 -5.67 18.79 4.23
C ASN A 173 -5.81 20.01 5.18
N SER A 174 -4.84 20.24 6.08
CA SER A 174 -4.73 21.53 6.76
C SER A 174 -4.47 22.69 5.77
N PHE A 175 -3.93 22.38 4.59
CA PHE A 175 -3.72 23.30 3.47
C PHE A 175 -4.79 23.19 2.37
N PHE A 176 -5.93 22.54 2.63
CA PHE A 176 -7.05 22.38 1.68
C PHE A 176 -6.66 21.69 0.36
N ILE A 177 -5.75 20.71 0.40
CA ILE A 177 -5.25 20.06 -0.83
C ILE A 177 -6.31 19.17 -1.49
N PHE A 178 -6.95 18.25 -0.76
CA PHE A 178 -8.01 17.37 -1.30
C PHE A 178 -9.39 17.67 -0.67
N THR A 179 -9.42 18.05 0.61
CA THR A 179 -10.66 18.36 1.33
C THR A 179 -10.42 19.43 2.39
N THR A 180 -11.47 19.85 3.08
CA THR A 180 -11.32 20.82 4.18
C THR A 180 -10.74 20.12 5.43
N PRO A 181 -10.01 20.85 6.30
CA PRO A 181 -9.46 20.28 7.55
C PRO A 181 -10.54 19.62 8.43
N LYS A 182 -11.70 20.27 8.54
CA LYS A 182 -12.84 19.74 9.27
C LYS A 182 -13.34 18.42 8.67
N ALA A 183 -13.47 18.33 7.34
CA ALA A 183 -13.88 17.11 6.67
C ALA A 183 -12.84 16.00 6.81
N ALA A 184 -11.54 16.32 6.76
CA ALA A 184 -10.47 15.33 6.98
C ALA A 184 -10.55 14.70 8.39
N ILE A 185 -10.77 15.52 9.44
CA ILE A 185 -10.92 15.03 10.82
C ILE A 185 -12.17 14.14 10.94
N TRP A 186 -13.32 14.60 10.45
CA TRP A 186 -14.52 13.77 10.48
C TRP A 186 -14.42 12.52 9.61
N GLY A 187 -13.73 12.61 8.48
CA GLY A 187 -13.44 11.45 7.63
C GLY A 187 -12.63 10.39 8.36
N TYR A 188 -11.58 10.80 9.09
CA TYR A 188 -10.78 9.90 9.92
C TYR A 188 -11.63 9.21 11.00
N ILE A 189 -12.40 10.00 11.77
CA ILE A 189 -13.22 9.49 12.86
C ILE A 189 -14.30 8.53 12.34
N LEU A 190 -15.06 8.96 11.34
CA LEU A 190 -16.14 8.15 10.78
C LEU A 190 -15.62 6.93 10.04
N GLY A 191 -14.48 7.04 9.34
CA GLY A 191 -13.83 5.90 8.69
C GLY A 191 -13.45 4.80 9.68
N PHE A 192 -12.93 5.18 10.85
CA PHE A 192 -12.65 4.22 11.93
C PHE A 192 -13.94 3.64 12.50
N LEU A 193 -14.89 4.50 12.89
CA LEU A 193 -16.11 4.09 13.59
C LEU A 193 -17.02 3.20 12.73
N CYS A 194 -17.12 3.44 11.41
CA CYS A 194 -17.95 2.63 10.53
C CYS A 194 -17.61 1.14 10.61
N LEU A 195 -16.33 0.79 10.42
CA LEU A 195 -15.90 -0.60 10.48
C LEU A 195 -15.82 -1.11 11.94
N TRP A 196 -15.46 -0.23 12.87
CA TRP A 196 -15.42 -0.60 14.30
C TRP A 196 -16.79 -1.04 14.80
N ILE A 197 -17.87 -0.30 14.47
CA ILE A 197 -19.24 -0.67 14.86
C ILE A 197 -19.60 -2.04 14.27
N VAL A 198 -19.27 -2.30 13.00
CA VAL A 198 -19.54 -3.59 12.35
C VAL A 198 -18.75 -4.72 13.04
N ALA A 199 -17.47 -4.51 13.31
CA ALA A 199 -16.62 -5.47 14.00
C ALA A 199 -17.13 -5.75 15.43
N PHE A 200 -17.50 -4.71 16.17
CA PHE A 200 -18.05 -4.81 17.52
C PHE A 200 -19.39 -5.58 17.55
N LEU A 201 -20.31 -5.27 16.66
CA LEU A 201 -21.58 -5.99 16.55
C LEU A 201 -21.38 -7.45 16.17
N HIS A 202 -20.44 -7.75 15.24
CA HIS A 202 -20.07 -9.12 14.88
C HIS A 202 -19.54 -9.88 16.10
N GLN A 203 -18.61 -9.28 16.84
CA GLN A 203 -18.02 -9.87 18.05
C GLN A 203 -19.09 -10.13 19.14
N LEU A 204 -20.04 -9.20 19.29
CA LEU A 204 -21.14 -9.36 20.25
C LEU A 204 -22.06 -10.54 19.91
N ILE A 205 -22.32 -10.77 18.61
CA ILE A 205 -23.24 -11.82 18.13
C ILE A 205 -22.53 -13.18 18.02
N ARG A 206 -21.32 -13.20 17.44
CA ARG A 206 -20.60 -14.44 17.12
C ARG A 206 -19.58 -14.85 18.18
N LYS A 207 -19.19 -13.93 19.08
CA LYS A 207 -18.13 -14.10 20.09
C LYS A 207 -16.75 -14.44 19.49
N GLU A 208 -16.56 -14.12 18.22
CA GLU A 208 -15.31 -14.31 17.46
C GLU A 208 -14.86 -12.97 16.90
N GLU A 209 -13.55 -12.78 16.77
CA GLU A 209 -13.01 -11.59 16.11
C GLU A 209 -13.28 -11.67 14.61
N GLY A 210 -14.14 -10.80 14.10
CA GLY A 210 -14.59 -10.85 12.71
C GLY A 210 -13.73 -10.05 11.71
N MET A 211 -12.95 -9.07 12.17
CA MET A 211 -12.18 -8.17 11.30
C MET A 211 -10.92 -7.68 12.00
N GLY A 212 -9.82 -7.61 11.27
CA GLY A 212 -8.56 -7.07 11.75
C GLY A 212 -8.63 -5.56 12.03
N THR A 213 -7.98 -5.10 13.09
CA THR A 213 -7.91 -3.67 13.43
C THR A 213 -7.19 -2.84 12.35
N GLY A 214 -6.39 -3.49 11.50
CA GLY A 214 -5.69 -2.85 10.39
C GLY A 214 -6.63 -2.25 9.35
N ASP A 215 -7.71 -2.96 8.99
CA ASP A 215 -8.72 -2.50 8.03
C ASP A 215 -9.42 -1.22 8.52
N LEU A 216 -9.69 -1.13 9.83
CA LEU A 216 -10.28 0.04 10.47
C LEU A 216 -9.37 1.26 10.33
N LYS A 217 -8.08 1.07 10.62
CA LYS A 217 -7.06 2.12 10.53
C LYS A 217 -6.83 2.56 9.08
N LEU A 218 -6.87 1.62 8.13
CA LEU A 218 -6.75 1.93 6.72
C LEU A 218 -7.93 2.78 6.23
N LEU A 219 -9.18 2.38 6.55
CA LEU A 219 -10.35 3.17 6.15
C LEU A 219 -10.37 4.56 6.81
N ALA A 220 -9.92 4.66 8.06
CA ALA A 220 -9.73 5.93 8.74
C ALA A 220 -8.70 6.81 8.01
N ALA A 221 -7.56 6.22 7.60
CA ALA A 221 -6.56 6.94 6.83
C ALA A 221 -7.12 7.46 5.50
N LEU A 222 -7.87 6.65 4.76
CA LEU A 222 -8.53 7.06 3.52
C LEU A 222 -9.53 8.19 3.76
N GLY A 223 -10.29 8.14 4.86
CA GLY A 223 -11.18 9.20 5.29
C GLY A 223 -10.45 10.50 5.62
N ALA A 224 -9.26 10.43 6.21
CA ALA A 224 -8.41 11.59 6.47
C ALA A 224 -7.95 12.28 5.17
N TRP A 225 -7.75 11.54 4.08
CA TRP A 225 -7.36 12.08 2.78
C TRP A 225 -8.52 12.72 2.01
N MET A 226 -9.69 12.12 2.03
CA MET A 226 -10.81 12.47 1.14
C MET A 226 -12.05 13.01 1.85
N GLY A 227 -12.09 12.94 3.16
CA GLY A 227 -13.27 13.33 3.95
C GLY A 227 -14.36 12.25 3.99
N PRO A 228 -15.46 12.50 4.74
CA PRO A 228 -16.51 11.50 4.98
C PRO A 228 -17.36 11.18 3.74
N SER A 229 -17.44 12.09 2.78
CA SER A 229 -18.25 11.91 1.56
C SER A 229 -17.82 10.72 0.71
N MET A 230 -16.52 10.39 0.72
CA MET A 230 -15.97 9.30 -0.07
C MET A 230 -16.02 7.93 0.64
N LEU A 231 -16.28 7.89 1.96
CA LEU A 231 -16.28 6.65 2.73
C LEU A 231 -17.32 5.64 2.23
N LEU A 232 -18.52 6.11 1.91
CA LEU A 232 -19.58 5.25 1.39
C LEU A 232 -19.16 4.60 0.07
N LEU A 233 -18.60 5.38 -0.84
CA LEU A 233 -18.10 4.88 -2.12
C LEU A 233 -17.00 3.83 -1.92
N ILE A 234 -16.05 4.08 -1.02
CA ILE A 234 -14.95 3.15 -0.71
C ILE A 234 -15.51 1.84 -0.15
N ILE A 235 -16.43 1.90 0.81
CA ILE A 235 -17.04 0.72 1.43
C ILE A 235 -17.82 -0.09 0.38
N LEU A 236 -18.62 0.56 -0.46
CA LEU A 236 -19.38 -0.12 -1.50
C LEU A 236 -18.46 -0.80 -2.52
N LEU A 237 -17.48 -0.09 -3.06
CA LEU A 237 -16.54 -0.65 -4.03
C LEU A 237 -15.72 -1.81 -3.44
N SER A 238 -15.19 -1.64 -2.23
CA SER A 238 -14.41 -2.70 -1.56
C SER A 238 -15.26 -3.93 -1.27
N SER A 239 -16.51 -3.74 -0.84
CA SER A 239 -17.45 -4.85 -0.57
C SER A 239 -17.82 -5.60 -1.84
N ILE A 240 -18.06 -4.89 -2.95
CA ILE A 240 -18.35 -5.52 -4.25
C ILE A 240 -17.14 -6.35 -4.70
N MET A 241 -15.95 -5.76 -4.71
CA MET A 241 -14.73 -6.47 -5.12
C MET A 241 -14.43 -7.67 -4.21
N GLY A 242 -14.54 -7.48 -2.90
CA GLY A 242 -14.34 -8.55 -1.92
C GLY A 242 -15.36 -9.68 -2.11
N SER A 243 -16.64 -9.36 -2.33
CA SER A 243 -17.69 -10.37 -2.56
C SER A 243 -17.44 -11.16 -3.84
N ILE A 244 -17.06 -10.51 -4.93
CA ILE A 244 -16.76 -11.18 -6.20
C ILE A 244 -15.60 -12.18 -6.01
N ILE A 245 -14.50 -11.72 -5.41
CA ILE A 245 -13.32 -12.57 -5.19
C ILE A 245 -13.65 -13.68 -4.18
N GLY A 246 -14.37 -13.37 -3.10
CA GLY A 246 -14.81 -14.37 -2.12
C GLY A 246 -15.66 -15.49 -2.75
N LEU A 247 -16.59 -15.13 -3.64
CA LEU A 247 -17.41 -16.10 -4.37
C LEU A 247 -16.57 -16.96 -5.34
N ILE A 248 -15.59 -16.36 -6.03
CA ILE A 248 -14.68 -17.10 -6.92
C ILE A 248 -13.84 -18.10 -6.12
N LEU A 249 -13.29 -17.67 -4.97
CA LEU A 249 -12.49 -18.53 -4.10
C LEU A 249 -13.32 -19.66 -3.49
N LEU A 250 -14.54 -19.36 -3.03
CA LEU A 250 -15.48 -20.36 -2.52
C LEU A 250 -15.78 -21.42 -3.57
N LYS A 251 -16.07 -20.99 -4.82
CA LYS A 251 -16.35 -21.92 -5.92
C LYS A 251 -15.14 -22.78 -6.30
N LYS A 252 -13.92 -22.24 -6.17
CA LYS A 252 -12.69 -22.95 -6.51
C LYS A 252 -12.25 -23.95 -5.43
N ASN A 253 -12.37 -23.58 -4.16
CA ASN A 253 -11.81 -24.34 -3.04
C ASN A 253 -12.86 -25.19 -2.30
N GLY A 254 -14.16 -24.97 -2.55
CA GLY A 254 -15.25 -25.67 -1.86
C GLY A 254 -15.52 -25.20 -0.43
N GLU A 255 -14.65 -24.41 0.15
CA GLU A 255 -14.73 -23.90 1.52
C GLU A 255 -14.47 -22.39 1.56
N SER A 256 -15.06 -21.70 2.52
CA SER A 256 -14.80 -20.27 2.78
C SER A 256 -13.48 -20.12 3.53
N LEU A 257 -12.39 -19.94 2.80
CA LEU A 257 -11.12 -19.58 3.41
C LEU A 257 -11.07 -18.08 3.75
N PRO A 258 -10.54 -17.71 4.90
CA PRO A 258 -10.35 -16.29 5.22
C PRO A 258 -9.37 -15.66 4.21
N TYR A 259 -9.74 -14.52 3.65
CA TYR A 259 -8.93 -13.76 2.70
C TYR A 259 -8.76 -12.31 3.17
N PRO A 260 -7.66 -11.65 2.81
CA PRO A 260 -7.41 -10.28 3.23
C PRO A 260 -8.42 -9.32 2.63
N PHE A 261 -8.96 -8.39 3.42
CA PHE A 261 -9.94 -7.39 2.96
C PHE A 261 -9.28 -6.03 2.66
N GLY A 262 -8.15 -5.74 3.31
CA GLY A 262 -7.38 -4.51 3.13
C GLY A 262 -7.04 -4.15 1.68
N PRO A 263 -6.64 -5.10 0.81
CA PRO A 263 -6.35 -4.81 -0.58
C PRO A 263 -7.53 -4.20 -1.33
N TYR A 264 -8.76 -4.65 -1.05
CA TYR A 264 -9.95 -4.11 -1.71
C TYR A 264 -10.30 -2.71 -1.20
N ILE A 265 -10.11 -2.46 0.11
CA ILE A 265 -10.24 -1.11 0.70
C ILE A 265 -9.21 -0.17 0.07
N ALA A 266 -7.96 -0.61 -0.07
CA ALA A 266 -6.88 0.20 -0.64
C ALA A 266 -7.14 0.53 -2.12
N ILE A 267 -7.55 -0.46 -2.93
CA ILE A 267 -7.90 -0.26 -4.34
C ILE A 267 -9.11 0.68 -4.47
N ALA A 268 -10.15 0.46 -3.67
CA ALA A 268 -11.32 1.32 -3.65
C ALA A 268 -10.97 2.75 -3.24
N GLY A 269 -10.10 2.93 -2.25
CA GLY A 269 -9.59 4.23 -1.82
C GLY A 269 -8.79 4.93 -2.92
N TRP A 270 -7.96 4.20 -3.64
CA TRP A 270 -7.21 4.74 -4.78
C TRP A 270 -8.14 5.20 -5.91
N ILE A 271 -9.14 4.40 -6.26
CA ILE A 271 -10.16 4.77 -7.25
C ILE A 271 -10.96 5.99 -6.78
N ALA A 272 -11.34 6.03 -5.50
CA ALA A 272 -12.09 7.15 -4.93
C ALA A 272 -11.27 8.45 -4.94
N LEU A 273 -9.95 8.39 -4.69
CA LEU A 273 -9.08 9.58 -4.75
C LEU A 273 -9.01 10.15 -6.19
N LEU A 274 -8.95 9.29 -7.20
CA LEU A 274 -8.76 9.72 -8.59
C LEU A 274 -10.08 10.14 -9.27
N TRP A 275 -11.14 9.38 -9.03
CA TRP A 275 -12.41 9.53 -9.78
C TRP A 275 -13.65 9.60 -8.88
N GLY A 276 -13.48 9.69 -7.56
CA GLY A 276 -14.59 9.69 -6.61
C GLY A 276 -15.64 10.74 -6.89
N ASP A 277 -15.24 11.97 -7.15
CA ASP A 277 -16.17 13.08 -7.50
C ASP A 277 -16.95 12.80 -8.80
N GLN A 278 -16.28 12.22 -9.79
CA GLN A 278 -16.91 11.88 -11.07
C GLN A 278 -17.92 10.73 -10.91
N ILE A 279 -17.54 9.70 -10.17
CA ILE A 279 -18.39 8.54 -9.88
C ILE A 279 -19.61 8.99 -9.06
N THR A 280 -19.40 9.81 -8.03
CA THR A 280 -20.47 10.28 -7.16
C THR A 280 -21.45 11.16 -7.93
N LYS A 281 -20.97 12.08 -8.79
CA LYS A 281 -21.83 12.89 -9.66
C LYS A 281 -22.61 12.03 -10.64
N ALA A 282 -21.99 11.05 -11.28
CA ALA A 282 -22.66 10.16 -12.22
C ALA A 282 -23.77 9.33 -11.56
N TYR A 283 -23.60 8.94 -10.29
CA TYR A 283 -24.57 8.13 -9.55
C TYR A 283 -25.70 8.96 -8.94
N LEU A 284 -25.41 10.15 -8.43
CA LEU A 284 -26.40 11.02 -7.79
C LEU A 284 -27.14 11.94 -8.77
N GLY A 285 -26.80 11.90 -10.06
CA GLY A 285 -27.49 12.68 -11.11
C GLY A 285 -27.28 14.18 -10.95
N GLY A 286 -26.07 14.58 -10.53
CA GLY A 286 -25.68 15.95 -10.21
C GLY A 286 -25.41 16.82 -11.39
#